data_4ce686affe16d2e6143182e536d517c3
#
_entry.id   4ce686affe16d2e6143182e536d517c3
#
_cell.length_a   1.000
_cell.length_b   1.000
_cell.length_c   1.000
_cell.angle_alpha   90.00
_cell.angle_beta   90.00
_cell.angle_gamma   90.00
#
_symmetry.space_group_name_H-M   'P 1'
#
loop_
_entity.id
_entity.type
_entity.pdbx_description
1 polymer ?
#
loop_
_entity_poly.entity_id
_entity_poly.type
_entity_poly.pdbx_seq_one_letter_code
_entity_poly.pdbx_strand_id
1 'polypeptide(L)'
;MNKKMINFNGNSHKMNEFNKLNNFNQKQSIMKKGILLLAVAASFAACTQNEEINDAISQQEIKFDQVLNKTTKAEIVNEAALAAEGGFAVFGYKSTSSDAVFDGVKVYSVNSGQNWKYDQIRYWDKTATYAFYAIAPFEETPNYSLVNNKFVVKNVTSGLASQSKDYIIDRTLEDESDISGDRTDASNQAIGFEFHHIMAKVVFEVIKGVAEGESIEITNLKMSGYNDAKGRFNQSKINGTWEVLDCSEWTLSDDSYDAELVLIDESTVLNKDNSSKTLNSYIMVPQNIANGLTFTVDYILTYADGTTETFTEQSAKIKEAQLWGTDSHTTYRLTIGG
;
A
#
# COMPACT_ATOMS: atom_id res chain seq x y z
N MET A 1 6.95 9.27 7.12
CA MET A 1 7.95 8.25 7.50
C MET A 1 8.33 8.50 8.95
N ASN A 2 7.75 7.75 9.85
CA ASN A 2 8.05 7.87 11.28
C ASN A 2 9.25 6.97 11.59
N LYS A 3 10.39 7.56 11.99
CA LYS A 3 11.59 6.83 12.39
C LYS A 3 11.66 6.81 13.91
N LYS A 4 11.75 5.63 14.50
CA LYS A 4 11.89 5.44 15.95
C LYS A 4 13.22 4.75 16.26
N MET A 5 13.95 5.26 17.25
CA MET A 5 15.21 4.69 17.72
C MET A 5 15.04 4.01 19.06
N ILE A 6 15.64 2.82 19.20
CA ILE A 6 15.63 2.03 20.42
C ILE A 6 17.06 1.67 20.77
N ASN A 7 17.49 1.99 21.98
CA ASN A 7 18.80 1.63 22.52
C ASN A 7 18.65 0.50 23.54
N PHE A 8 19.44 -0.55 23.39
CA PHE A 8 19.59 -1.66 24.33
C PHE A 8 20.70 -1.37 25.34
N ASN A 9 20.58 -0.23 26.04
CA ASN A 9 21.45 0.08 27.18
C ASN A 9 20.65 0.02 28.46
N GLY A 10 21.19 -0.61 29.47
CA GLY A 10 20.59 -0.75 30.79
C GLY A 10 20.48 0.56 31.62
N ASN A 11 20.55 1.73 30.97
CA ASN A 11 20.36 3.03 31.63
C ASN A 11 19.39 3.89 30.84
N SER A 12 18.23 4.14 31.47
CA SER A 12 17.22 5.05 30.97
C SER A 12 17.71 6.49 31.06
N HIS A 13 18.09 7.11 29.95
CA HIS A 13 18.21 8.56 29.87
C HIS A 13 17.09 9.13 28.98
N LYS A 14 16.37 10.05 29.60
CA LYS A 14 15.30 10.85 29.02
C LYS A 14 15.80 11.58 27.76
N MET A 15 15.15 11.40 26.64
CA MET A 15 15.30 12.29 25.51
C MET A 15 14.12 13.24 25.38
N ASN A 16 14.47 14.52 25.33
CA ASN A 16 13.57 15.64 25.19
C ASN A 16 12.96 15.70 23.79
N GLU A 17 11.71 16.11 23.77
CA GLU A 17 10.91 16.44 22.60
C GLU A 17 11.58 17.54 21.76
N PHE A 18 11.67 17.32 20.46
CA PHE A 18 11.80 18.38 19.47
C PHE A 18 10.66 18.32 18.46
N ASN A 19 9.62 19.08 18.80
CA ASN A 19 8.61 19.50 17.82
C ASN A 19 9.22 20.61 16.95
N LYS A 20 9.29 20.38 15.65
CA LYS A 20 9.37 21.46 14.66
C LYS A 20 8.44 21.20 13.50
N LEU A 21 7.34 21.95 13.53
CA LEU A 21 6.49 22.21 12.37
C LEU A 21 7.31 22.85 11.25
N ASN A 22 7.21 22.32 10.07
CA ASN A 22 7.55 23.06 8.86
C ASN A 22 6.39 23.03 7.90
N ASN A 23 5.75 24.18 7.80
CA ASN A 23 4.85 24.56 6.71
C ASN A 23 5.60 24.51 5.37
N PHE A 24 5.04 23.83 4.39
CA PHE A 24 5.47 24.00 3.01
C PHE A 24 4.29 24.43 2.14
N ASN A 25 4.49 25.60 1.56
CA ASN A 25 3.56 26.29 0.68
C ASN A 25 3.35 25.56 -0.65
N GLN A 26 2.11 25.53 -1.06
CA GLN A 26 1.68 25.24 -2.43
C GLN A 26 2.27 26.27 -3.41
N LYS A 27 2.86 25.77 -4.47
CA LYS A 27 3.01 26.51 -5.73
C LYS A 27 2.31 25.75 -6.85
N GLN A 28 1.20 26.33 -7.27
CA GLN A 28 0.53 25.96 -8.52
C GLN A 28 1.38 26.35 -9.71
N SER A 29 1.63 25.43 -10.61
CA SER A 29 2.20 25.72 -11.93
C SER A 29 1.13 25.49 -13.00
N ILE A 30 0.68 26.58 -13.58
CA ILE A 30 -0.26 26.59 -14.71
C ILE A 30 0.56 26.35 -15.98
N MET A 31 0.36 25.24 -16.65
CA MET A 31 0.92 25.01 -17.99
C MET A 31 -0.11 25.33 -19.06
N LYS A 32 0.24 26.33 -19.87
CA LYS A 32 -0.55 26.81 -21.01
C LYS A 32 -0.54 25.76 -22.13
N LYS A 33 -1.73 25.45 -22.62
CA LYS A 33 -1.96 24.65 -23.84
C LYS A 33 -1.64 25.46 -25.06
N GLY A 34 -0.72 24.97 -25.89
CA GLY A 34 -0.53 25.44 -27.25
C GLY A 34 -1.37 24.62 -28.22
N ILE A 35 -2.31 25.27 -28.88
CA ILE A 35 -3.15 24.70 -29.94
C ILE A 35 -2.38 24.79 -31.24
N LEU A 36 -2.19 23.68 -31.95
CA LEU A 36 -1.80 23.69 -33.35
C LEU A 36 -2.93 23.08 -34.19
N LEU A 37 -3.68 23.94 -34.86
CA LEU A 37 -4.66 23.57 -35.88
C LEU A 37 -3.91 23.26 -37.19
N LEU A 38 -4.14 22.06 -37.75
CA LEU A 38 -3.88 21.83 -39.18
C LEU A 38 -5.17 21.35 -39.83
N ALA A 39 -5.77 22.24 -40.60
CA ALA A 39 -6.90 21.95 -41.46
C ALA A 39 -6.40 21.36 -42.79
N VAL A 40 -6.91 20.17 -43.15
CA VAL A 40 -6.87 19.70 -44.53
C VAL A 40 -8.30 19.41 -44.99
N ALA A 41 -8.80 20.29 -45.83
CA ALA A 41 -10.04 20.09 -46.54
C ALA A 41 -9.78 19.21 -47.78
N ALA A 42 -10.50 18.13 -47.92
CA ALA A 42 -10.67 17.45 -49.20
C ALA A 42 -12.17 17.15 -49.40
N SER A 43 -12.80 17.90 -50.25
CA SER A 43 -14.15 17.74 -50.76
C SER A 43 -14.21 16.57 -51.74
N PHE A 44 -15.12 15.62 -51.48
CA PHE A 44 -15.73 14.81 -52.55
C PHE A 44 -17.24 14.75 -52.31
N ALA A 45 -17.94 15.35 -53.27
CA ALA A 45 -19.37 15.18 -53.42
C ALA A 45 -19.61 13.90 -54.24
N ALA A 46 -20.57 13.10 -53.83
CA ALA A 46 -21.66 12.59 -54.62
C ALA A 46 -22.22 11.26 -54.19
N CYS A 47 -23.49 11.24 -54.15
CA CYS A 47 -24.45 10.14 -54.37
C CYS A 47 -25.09 9.49 -53.13
N THR A 48 -26.23 10.06 -52.86
CA THR A 48 -27.54 9.44 -52.44
C THR A 48 -27.64 7.91 -52.41
N GLN A 49 -28.28 7.53 -51.37
CA GLN A 49 -28.95 6.25 -51.04
C GLN A 49 -28.16 5.34 -50.09
N ASN A 50 -28.44 5.52 -48.85
CA ASN A 50 -28.93 4.57 -47.88
C ASN A 50 -28.86 5.20 -46.48
N GLU A 51 -29.98 5.77 -46.09
CA GLU A 51 -30.16 6.34 -44.73
C GLU A 51 -30.34 5.25 -43.65
N GLU A 52 -30.02 4.00 -43.89
CA GLU A 52 -30.23 2.89 -42.92
C GLU A 52 -28.97 2.17 -42.46
N ILE A 53 -27.74 2.62 -42.75
CA ILE A 53 -26.53 1.96 -42.28
C ILE A 53 -25.63 2.89 -41.45
N ASN A 54 -26.15 4.01 -40.97
CA ASN A 54 -25.35 4.93 -40.16
C ASN A 54 -25.49 4.80 -38.63
N ASP A 55 -26.21 3.81 -38.16
CA ASP A 55 -26.29 3.45 -36.74
C ASP A 55 -25.51 2.18 -36.39
N ALA A 56 -24.52 1.80 -37.17
CA ALA A 56 -23.38 1.08 -36.61
C ALA A 56 -22.62 2.08 -35.74
N ILE A 57 -23.23 2.46 -34.61
CA ILE A 57 -22.62 3.16 -33.51
C ILE A 57 -21.34 2.40 -33.25
N SER A 58 -20.21 3.03 -33.49
CA SER A 58 -18.93 2.53 -33.03
C SER A 58 -19.06 2.39 -31.51
N GLN A 59 -19.45 1.20 -31.07
CA GLN A 59 -19.55 0.90 -29.65
C GLN A 59 -18.15 1.12 -29.07
N GLN A 60 -18.04 2.10 -28.21
CA GLN A 60 -16.77 2.44 -27.62
C GLN A 60 -16.49 1.52 -26.44
N GLU A 61 -15.34 0.84 -26.50
CA GLU A 61 -14.87 -0.04 -25.45
C GLU A 61 -14.63 0.70 -24.14
N ILE A 62 -15.05 0.13 -23.02
CA ILE A 62 -14.67 0.56 -21.69
C ILE A 62 -13.22 0.12 -21.46
N LYS A 63 -12.31 1.06 -21.20
CA LYS A 63 -10.89 0.79 -20.96
C LYS A 63 -10.51 1.22 -19.57
N PHE A 64 -9.56 0.51 -18.98
CA PHE A 64 -9.00 0.83 -17.69
C PHE A 64 -7.54 1.19 -17.80
N ASP A 65 -7.13 2.09 -16.94
CA ASP A 65 -5.76 2.41 -16.62
C ASP A 65 -5.63 2.47 -15.11
N GLN A 66 -4.45 2.67 -14.59
CA GLN A 66 -4.24 2.84 -13.17
C GLN A 66 -3.24 3.94 -12.90
N VAL A 67 -3.43 4.65 -11.82
CA VAL A 67 -2.49 5.60 -11.27
C VAL A 67 -2.21 5.16 -9.84
N LEU A 68 -0.96 4.77 -9.57
CA LEU A 68 -0.53 4.53 -8.20
C LEU A 68 -0.13 5.86 -7.58
N ASN A 69 -0.65 6.13 -6.39
CA ASN A 69 -0.21 7.30 -5.64
C ASN A 69 1.27 7.14 -5.29
N LYS A 70 2.12 8.02 -5.83
CA LYS A 70 3.60 7.96 -5.67
C LYS A 70 4.09 8.10 -4.23
N THR A 71 3.20 8.33 -3.29
CA THR A 71 3.53 8.34 -1.85
C THR A 71 3.52 6.96 -1.22
N THR A 72 3.37 5.92 -2.03
CA THR A 72 3.26 4.53 -1.57
C THR A 72 4.47 4.09 -0.75
N LYS A 73 4.19 3.51 0.38
CA LYS A 73 5.17 3.12 1.40
C LYS A 73 5.26 1.61 1.57
N ALA A 74 4.53 0.84 0.75
CA ALA A 74 4.39 -0.60 0.85
C ALA A 74 5.00 -1.37 -0.35
N GLU A 75 4.57 -2.59 -0.67
CA GLU A 75 5.23 -3.42 -1.70
C GLU A 75 4.76 -3.11 -3.13
N ILE A 76 3.48 -2.83 -3.34
CA ILE A 76 2.98 -2.44 -4.66
C ILE A 76 3.26 -0.94 -4.87
N VAL A 77 4.45 -0.62 -5.33
CA VAL A 77 4.95 0.77 -5.44
C VAL A 77 4.85 1.35 -6.86
N ASN A 78 4.51 0.54 -7.85
CA ASN A 78 4.39 0.96 -9.26
C ASN A 78 3.59 -0.04 -10.08
N GLU A 79 3.32 0.34 -11.33
CA GLU A 79 2.54 -0.45 -12.28
C GLU A 79 3.14 -1.82 -12.57
N ALA A 80 4.46 -1.92 -12.59
CA ALA A 80 5.14 -3.19 -12.84
C ALA A 80 4.96 -4.16 -11.67
N ALA A 81 5.03 -3.67 -10.43
CA ALA A 81 4.74 -4.46 -9.24
C ALA A 81 3.28 -4.92 -9.22
N LEU A 82 2.34 -4.01 -9.52
CA LEU A 82 0.92 -4.37 -9.62
C LEU A 82 0.65 -5.43 -10.69
N ALA A 83 1.31 -5.33 -11.84
CA ALA A 83 1.20 -6.34 -12.90
C ALA A 83 1.82 -7.68 -12.48
N ALA A 84 2.93 -7.67 -11.73
CA ALA A 84 3.57 -8.89 -11.20
C ALA A 84 2.68 -9.61 -10.18
N GLU A 85 1.90 -8.87 -9.39
CA GLU A 85 0.90 -9.39 -8.45
C GLU A 85 -0.40 -9.85 -9.14
N GLY A 86 -0.44 -9.88 -10.47
CA GLY A 86 -1.56 -10.40 -11.26
C GLY A 86 -2.61 -9.37 -11.66
N GLY A 87 -2.38 -8.09 -11.37
CA GLY A 87 -3.29 -7.01 -11.68
C GLY A 87 -4.35 -6.75 -10.59
N PHE A 88 -5.51 -6.28 -10.99
CA PHE A 88 -6.57 -5.86 -10.07
C PHE A 88 -7.94 -6.35 -10.51
N ALA A 89 -8.90 -6.39 -9.58
CA ALA A 89 -10.31 -6.66 -9.84
C ALA A 89 -11.07 -5.36 -10.01
N VAL A 90 -11.97 -5.32 -10.98
CA VAL A 90 -12.88 -4.20 -11.20
C VAL A 90 -14.31 -4.62 -10.95
N PHE A 91 -15.04 -3.80 -10.20
CA PHE A 91 -16.49 -3.83 -10.06
C PHE A 91 -17.07 -2.59 -10.75
N GLY A 92 -18.13 -2.76 -11.51
CA GLY A 92 -18.72 -1.65 -12.27
C GLY A 92 -20.22 -1.82 -12.40
N TYR A 93 -20.95 -0.73 -12.19
CA TYR A 93 -22.39 -0.66 -12.25
C TYR A 93 -22.82 0.47 -13.19
N LYS A 94 -23.99 0.32 -13.80
CA LYS A 94 -24.59 1.38 -14.61
C LYS A 94 -25.97 1.77 -14.09
N SER A 95 -26.32 3.03 -14.18
CA SER A 95 -27.58 3.58 -13.65
C SER A 95 -28.86 2.98 -14.26
N THR A 96 -28.77 2.36 -15.43
CA THR A 96 -29.91 1.77 -16.16
C THR A 96 -30.14 0.30 -15.87
N SER A 97 -29.34 -0.33 -14.99
CA SER A 97 -29.46 -1.74 -14.63
C SER A 97 -29.03 -1.97 -13.19
N SER A 98 -29.69 -2.91 -12.52
CA SER A 98 -29.26 -3.43 -11.22
C SER A 98 -28.09 -4.44 -11.34
N ASP A 99 -27.86 -4.96 -12.54
CA ASP A 99 -26.82 -5.96 -12.77
C ASP A 99 -25.47 -5.29 -12.94
N ALA A 100 -24.45 -5.90 -12.35
CA ALA A 100 -23.08 -5.44 -12.50
C ALA A 100 -22.62 -5.55 -13.96
N VAL A 101 -22.01 -4.50 -14.49
CA VAL A 101 -21.30 -4.53 -15.77
C VAL A 101 -19.97 -5.24 -15.60
N PHE A 102 -19.30 -5.02 -14.46
CA PHE A 102 -18.10 -5.73 -14.00
C PHE A 102 -18.37 -6.23 -12.58
N ASP A 103 -18.12 -7.51 -12.35
CA ASP A 103 -18.27 -8.15 -11.04
C ASP A 103 -16.98 -8.89 -10.70
N GLY A 104 -16.02 -8.15 -10.12
CA GLY A 104 -14.70 -8.68 -9.80
C GLY A 104 -13.88 -9.10 -11.03
N VAL A 105 -14.07 -8.42 -12.17
CA VAL A 105 -13.39 -8.78 -13.42
C VAL A 105 -11.92 -8.47 -13.32
N LYS A 106 -11.07 -9.46 -13.67
CA LYS A 106 -9.62 -9.31 -13.74
C LYS A 106 -9.20 -8.28 -14.78
N VAL A 107 -8.42 -7.30 -14.35
CA VAL A 107 -7.69 -6.38 -15.22
C VAL A 107 -6.20 -6.64 -15.05
N TYR A 108 -5.51 -6.98 -16.12
CA TYR A 108 -4.13 -7.43 -16.09
C TYR A 108 -3.29 -6.78 -17.18
N SER A 109 -1.98 -6.78 -17.01
CA SER A 109 -1.02 -6.32 -18.01
C SER A 109 -0.01 -7.42 -18.31
N VAL A 110 0.33 -7.57 -19.59
CA VAL A 110 1.36 -8.53 -20.06
C VAL A 110 2.72 -7.87 -20.31
N ASN A 111 2.80 -6.55 -20.14
CA ASN A 111 3.99 -5.75 -20.40
C ASN A 111 4.32 -4.78 -19.27
N SER A 112 4.48 -5.33 -18.07
CA SER A 112 4.98 -4.62 -16.90
C SER A 112 4.16 -3.37 -16.54
N GLY A 113 2.83 -3.49 -16.52
CA GLY A 113 1.94 -2.42 -16.10
C GLY A 113 1.54 -1.45 -17.21
N GLN A 114 1.89 -1.74 -18.46
CA GLN A 114 1.41 -0.99 -19.61
C GLN A 114 0.27 -1.75 -20.30
N ASN A 115 -0.66 -1.01 -20.94
CA ASN A 115 -1.77 -1.61 -21.70
C ASN A 115 -2.58 -2.63 -20.89
N TRP A 116 -3.28 -2.14 -19.90
CA TRP A 116 -4.19 -2.95 -19.09
C TRP A 116 -5.34 -3.50 -19.91
N LYS A 117 -5.67 -4.78 -19.71
CA LYS A 117 -6.65 -5.54 -20.47
C LYS A 117 -7.53 -6.34 -19.54
N TYR A 118 -8.68 -6.71 -20.05
CA TYR A 118 -9.59 -7.68 -19.43
C TYR A 118 -10.25 -8.54 -20.50
N ASP A 119 -10.78 -9.68 -20.12
CA ASP A 119 -11.48 -10.58 -21.04
C ASP A 119 -12.93 -10.15 -21.21
N GLN A 120 -13.53 -10.52 -22.37
CA GLN A 120 -14.93 -10.21 -22.70
C GLN A 120 -15.21 -8.70 -22.74
N ILE A 121 -14.71 -8.04 -23.78
CA ILE A 121 -14.82 -6.59 -23.98
C ILE A 121 -16.26 -6.11 -23.74
N ARG A 122 -16.39 -5.01 -22.97
CA ARG A 122 -17.64 -4.32 -22.67
C ARG A 122 -17.62 -2.93 -23.25
N TYR A 123 -18.80 -2.43 -23.57
CA TYR A 123 -18.97 -1.16 -24.29
C TYR A 123 -19.80 -0.19 -23.48
N TRP A 124 -19.54 1.09 -23.69
CA TRP A 124 -20.29 2.16 -23.09
C TRP A 124 -21.75 2.17 -23.60
N ASP A 125 -22.69 2.27 -22.68
CA ASP A 125 -24.08 2.64 -22.94
C ASP A 125 -24.21 4.16 -22.73
N LYS A 126 -24.39 4.90 -23.82
CA LYS A 126 -24.45 6.37 -23.78
C LYS A 126 -25.66 6.93 -23.02
N THR A 127 -26.61 6.09 -22.65
CA THR A 127 -27.81 6.48 -21.92
C THR A 127 -27.67 6.26 -20.40
N ALA A 128 -26.55 5.70 -19.95
CA ALA A 128 -26.29 5.37 -18.57
C ALA A 128 -25.10 6.14 -18.00
N THR A 129 -25.15 6.41 -16.71
CA THR A 129 -23.98 6.75 -15.90
C THR A 129 -23.38 5.48 -15.29
N TYR A 130 -22.08 5.51 -15.00
CA TYR A 130 -21.34 4.35 -14.50
C TYR A 130 -20.57 4.71 -13.25
N ALA A 131 -20.49 3.75 -12.34
CA ALA A 131 -19.62 3.79 -11.17
C ALA A 131 -18.67 2.57 -11.22
N PHE A 132 -17.38 2.79 -10.99
CA PHE A 132 -16.36 1.75 -10.98
C PHE A 132 -15.57 1.77 -9.67
N TYR A 133 -15.18 0.57 -9.24
CA TYR A 133 -14.40 0.35 -8.02
C TYR A 133 -13.33 -0.67 -8.33
N ALA A 134 -12.13 -0.50 -7.78
CA ALA A 134 -11.02 -1.42 -8.02
C ALA A 134 -10.32 -1.82 -6.72
N ILE A 135 -9.87 -3.07 -6.69
CA ILE A 135 -9.06 -3.62 -5.59
C ILE A 135 -7.95 -4.50 -6.17
N ALA A 136 -6.77 -4.43 -5.59
CA ALA A 136 -5.64 -5.29 -5.91
C ALA A 136 -5.03 -5.91 -4.64
N PRO A 137 -4.29 -7.04 -4.77
CA PRO A 137 -4.10 -7.82 -5.99
C PRO A 137 -5.36 -8.57 -6.41
N PHE A 138 -5.42 -8.97 -7.70
CA PHE A 138 -6.50 -9.85 -8.17
C PHE A 138 -6.38 -11.23 -7.54
N GLU A 139 -7.51 -11.81 -7.16
CA GLU A 139 -7.58 -13.17 -6.60
C GLU A 139 -8.63 -13.99 -7.34
N GLU A 140 -8.28 -15.22 -7.74
CA GLU A 140 -9.23 -16.17 -8.35
C GLU A 140 -10.31 -16.61 -7.34
N THR A 141 -9.95 -16.68 -6.06
CA THR A 141 -10.86 -16.94 -4.94
C THR A 141 -10.72 -15.78 -3.96
N PRO A 142 -11.48 -14.70 -4.13
CA PRO A 142 -11.23 -13.47 -3.43
C PRO A 142 -11.63 -13.55 -1.95
N ASN A 143 -10.76 -13.02 -1.10
CA ASN A 143 -11.08 -12.70 0.29
C ASN A 143 -11.81 -11.34 0.42
N TYR A 144 -12.12 -10.69 -0.69
CA TYR A 144 -12.78 -9.39 -0.73
C TYR A 144 -14.11 -9.44 -1.46
N SER A 145 -14.95 -8.46 -1.20
CA SER A 145 -16.22 -8.23 -1.88
C SER A 145 -16.56 -6.74 -1.85
N LEU A 146 -17.37 -6.31 -2.82
CA LEU A 146 -17.97 -4.98 -2.79
C LEU A 146 -19.41 -5.09 -2.24
N VAL A 147 -19.69 -4.38 -1.15
CA VAL A 147 -20.99 -4.37 -0.47
C VAL A 147 -21.45 -2.94 -0.27
N ASN A 148 -22.56 -2.56 -0.88
CA ASN A 148 -23.06 -1.17 -0.83
C ASN A 148 -21.97 -0.14 -1.23
N ASN A 149 -21.29 -0.41 -2.33
CA ASN A 149 -20.22 0.41 -2.88
C ASN A 149 -18.97 0.58 -1.97
N LYS A 150 -18.78 -0.33 -1.02
CA LYS A 150 -17.67 -0.34 -0.07
C LYS A 150 -16.97 -1.68 -0.08
N PHE A 151 -15.65 -1.68 -0.05
CA PHE A 151 -14.89 -2.91 0.05
C PHE A 151 -14.94 -3.50 1.45
N VAL A 152 -15.07 -4.82 1.49
CA VAL A 152 -14.86 -5.65 2.67
C VAL A 152 -13.80 -6.67 2.32
N VAL A 153 -12.69 -6.69 3.08
CA VAL A 153 -11.62 -7.69 2.93
C VAL A 153 -11.55 -8.52 4.20
N LYS A 154 -11.52 -9.86 4.06
CA LYS A 154 -11.61 -10.80 5.19
C LYS A 154 -10.36 -11.68 5.27
N ASN A 155 -10.12 -12.24 6.45
CA ASN A 155 -9.05 -13.22 6.69
C ASN A 155 -7.65 -12.71 6.31
N VAL A 156 -7.41 -11.43 6.49
CA VAL A 156 -6.11 -10.81 6.20
C VAL A 156 -5.12 -11.20 7.30
N THR A 157 -3.93 -11.63 6.91
CA THR A 157 -2.86 -12.01 7.83
C THR A 157 -1.67 -11.08 7.71
N SER A 158 -1.05 -10.78 8.85
CA SER A 158 0.27 -10.14 8.91
C SER A 158 1.37 -11.11 8.51
N GLY A 159 2.48 -10.61 7.96
CA GLY A 159 3.63 -11.45 7.65
C GLY A 159 4.72 -10.74 6.86
N LEU A 160 5.73 -11.52 6.43
CA LEU A 160 6.80 -11.03 5.57
C LEU A 160 6.22 -10.39 4.31
N ALA A 161 6.70 -9.21 3.94
CA ALA A 161 6.20 -8.47 2.80
C ALA A 161 6.31 -9.28 1.48
N SER A 162 7.36 -10.08 1.33
CA SER A 162 7.54 -10.96 0.17
C SER A 162 6.56 -12.16 0.11
N GLN A 163 5.79 -12.41 1.17
CA GLN A 163 4.88 -13.56 1.30
C GLN A 163 3.45 -13.14 1.62
N SER A 164 3.24 -11.90 2.01
CA SER A 164 1.94 -11.37 2.43
C SER A 164 1.32 -10.53 1.34
N LYS A 165 0.00 -10.55 1.28
CA LYS A 165 -0.73 -9.69 0.34
C LYS A 165 -0.80 -8.27 0.86
N ASP A 166 -0.42 -7.35 0.02
CA ASP A 166 -0.56 -5.92 0.25
C ASP A 166 -1.78 -5.41 -0.52
N TYR A 167 -2.92 -5.35 0.16
CA TYR A 167 -4.15 -4.91 -0.47
C TYR A 167 -4.14 -3.40 -0.69
N ILE A 168 -4.52 -3.02 -1.93
CA ILE A 168 -4.75 -1.63 -2.32
C ILE A 168 -6.14 -1.49 -2.92
N ILE A 169 -6.82 -0.40 -2.60
CA ILE A 169 -8.15 -0.10 -3.15
C ILE A 169 -8.14 1.28 -3.81
N ASP A 170 -8.98 1.43 -4.83
CA ASP A 170 -9.28 2.76 -5.34
C ASP A 170 -10.13 3.50 -4.32
N ARG A 171 -9.67 4.68 -3.93
CA ARG A 171 -10.43 5.65 -3.15
C ARG A 171 -10.35 6.99 -3.84
N THR A 172 -11.36 7.33 -4.57
CA THR A 172 -11.50 8.68 -5.07
C THR A 172 -11.70 9.64 -3.90
N LEU A 173 -10.89 10.67 -3.88
CA LEU A 173 -10.87 11.66 -2.80
C LEU A 173 -11.99 12.68 -2.89
N GLU A 174 -12.79 12.63 -3.94
CA GLU A 174 -13.75 13.68 -4.25
C GLU A 174 -15.17 13.18 -3.96
N ASP A 175 -16.08 14.09 -3.87
CA ASP A 175 -17.47 13.93 -3.55
C ASP A 175 -18.13 12.70 -4.26
N GLU A 176 -19.17 12.12 -3.70
CA GLU A 176 -19.86 10.91 -4.20
C GLU A 176 -20.32 11.02 -5.67
N SER A 177 -20.35 12.23 -6.22
CA SER A 177 -20.59 12.49 -7.63
C SER A 177 -19.36 12.28 -8.52
N ASP A 178 -18.17 12.17 -7.94
CA ASP A 178 -16.90 12.08 -8.66
C ASP A 178 -16.25 10.69 -8.49
N ILE A 179 -17.07 9.68 -8.58
CA ILE A 179 -16.62 8.30 -8.65
C ILE A 179 -15.80 8.17 -9.93
N SER A 180 -14.59 7.63 -9.81
CA SER A 180 -13.73 7.32 -10.96
C SER A 180 -14.54 6.58 -12.01
N GLY A 181 -14.94 7.24 -13.05
CA GLY A 181 -15.76 6.64 -14.08
C GLY A 181 -17.23 6.98 -14.08
N ASP A 182 -17.70 7.96 -13.34
CA ASP A 182 -19.02 8.55 -13.63
C ASP A 182 -18.94 9.28 -14.98
N ARG A 183 -19.05 8.49 -16.05
CA ARG A 183 -18.94 8.96 -17.42
C ARG A 183 -20.18 8.66 -18.19
N THR A 184 -20.77 9.70 -18.72
CA THR A 184 -21.90 9.64 -19.65
C THR A 184 -21.45 9.63 -21.09
N ASP A 185 -20.19 9.96 -21.36
CA ASP A 185 -19.66 10.05 -22.71
C ASP A 185 -18.65 8.93 -23.00
N ALA A 186 -18.70 8.51 -24.22
CA ALA A 186 -17.76 7.60 -24.81
C ALA A 186 -16.45 8.35 -25.17
N SER A 187 -15.80 9.03 -24.20
CA SER A 187 -14.47 9.56 -24.45
C SER A 187 -13.48 8.40 -24.59
N ASN A 188 -12.55 8.49 -25.53
CA ASN A 188 -11.50 7.47 -25.74
C ASN A 188 -10.52 7.33 -24.57
N GLN A 189 -10.84 7.90 -23.41
CA GLN A 189 -9.99 7.86 -22.25
C GLN A 189 -10.30 6.60 -21.42
N ALA A 190 -9.25 5.94 -21.00
CA ALA A 190 -9.36 4.88 -20.00
C ALA A 190 -9.83 5.45 -18.66
N ILE A 191 -10.52 4.61 -17.88
CA ILE A 191 -10.87 4.91 -16.49
C ILE A 191 -9.60 4.73 -15.67
N GLY A 192 -9.14 5.78 -15.03
CA GLY A 192 -8.00 5.76 -14.11
C GLY A 192 -8.46 5.45 -12.69
N PHE A 193 -7.72 4.58 -12.01
CA PHE A 193 -7.89 4.31 -10.59
C PHE A 193 -6.72 4.85 -9.79
N GLU A 194 -7.00 5.55 -8.71
CA GLU A 194 -5.98 5.99 -7.76
C GLU A 194 -5.94 5.05 -6.56
N PHE A 195 -4.99 4.13 -6.57
CA PHE A 195 -4.88 3.11 -5.54
C PHE A 195 -4.18 3.60 -4.28
N HIS A 196 -4.73 3.22 -3.13
CA HIS A 196 -4.20 3.46 -1.79
C HIS A 196 -4.07 2.16 -1.02
N HIS A 197 -2.96 2.02 -0.28
CA HIS A 197 -2.77 0.85 0.58
C HIS A 197 -3.74 0.86 1.76
N ILE A 198 -4.25 -0.31 2.12
CA ILE A 198 -5.08 -0.47 3.31
C ILE A 198 -4.33 -1.20 4.44
N MET A 199 -3.12 -1.69 4.17
CA MET A 199 -2.24 -2.36 5.13
C MET A 199 -1.20 -1.38 5.71
N ALA A 200 -0.50 -1.83 6.76
CA ALA A 200 0.64 -1.14 7.34
C ALA A 200 1.95 -1.83 6.94
N LYS A 201 2.98 -1.07 6.57
CA LYS A 201 4.34 -1.58 6.37
C LYS A 201 5.21 -1.31 7.57
N VAL A 202 5.89 -2.34 8.08
CA VAL A 202 6.82 -2.25 9.20
C VAL A 202 8.18 -2.76 8.76
N VAL A 203 9.22 -1.96 9.04
CA VAL A 203 10.61 -2.24 8.69
C VAL A 203 11.47 -2.16 9.93
N PHE A 204 12.46 -3.03 10.04
CA PHE A 204 13.41 -3.03 11.14
C PHE A 204 14.82 -2.77 10.58
N GLU A 205 15.60 -1.98 11.33
CA GLU A 205 17.00 -1.71 11.04
C GLU A 205 17.80 -1.92 12.33
N VAL A 206 18.84 -2.77 12.28
CA VAL A 206 19.79 -2.93 13.37
C VAL A 206 21.00 -2.06 13.13
N ILE A 207 21.51 -1.44 14.19
CA ILE A 207 22.62 -0.49 14.15
C ILE A 207 23.64 -0.89 15.22
N LYS A 208 24.90 -0.88 14.85
CA LYS A 208 26.01 -1.11 15.77
C LYS A 208 26.14 0.05 16.77
N GLY A 209 26.03 -0.24 18.07
CA GLY A 209 26.14 0.74 19.15
C GLY A 209 27.48 0.75 19.91
N VAL A 210 28.47 -0.01 19.45
CA VAL A 210 29.78 -0.13 20.09
C VAL A 210 30.87 0.65 19.36
N ALA A 211 32.07 0.75 19.97
CA ALA A 211 33.18 1.51 19.46
C ALA A 211 33.69 1.07 18.08
N GLU A 212 34.47 1.90 17.41
CA GLU A 212 34.89 1.68 16.02
C GLU A 212 35.67 0.37 15.81
N GLY A 213 36.52 0.01 16.75
CA GLY A 213 37.34 -1.22 16.68
C GLY A 213 36.61 -2.51 17.09
N GLU A 214 35.35 -2.45 17.43
CA GLU A 214 34.53 -3.56 17.95
C GLU A 214 33.52 -4.02 16.92
N SER A 215 33.05 -5.27 17.09
CA SER A 215 31.99 -5.83 16.25
C SER A 215 30.94 -6.54 17.08
N ILE A 216 29.74 -6.64 16.53
CA ILE A 216 28.60 -7.36 17.14
C ILE A 216 28.12 -8.41 16.17
N GLU A 217 27.99 -9.64 16.64
CA GLU A 217 27.27 -10.71 15.97
C GLU A 217 25.94 -10.89 16.68
N ILE A 218 24.84 -10.51 16.01
CA ILE A 218 23.47 -10.70 16.49
C ILE A 218 23.07 -12.12 16.12
N THR A 219 22.78 -12.96 17.10
CA THR A 219 22.45 -14.38 16.91
C THR A 219 20.95 -14.63 16.95
N ASN A 220 20.20 -13.76 17.62
CA ASN A 220 18.75 -13.81 17.67
C ASN A 220 18.19 -12.42 17.94
N LEU A 221 17.08 -12.08 17.30
CA LEU A 221 16.33 -10.86 17.58
C LEU A 221 14.85 -11.12 17.39
N LYS A 222 14.08 -10.77 18.40
CA LYS A 222 12.64 -10.95 18.43
C LYS A 222 11.91 -9.67 18.81
N MET A 223 10.69 -9.55 18.33
CA MET A 223 9.72 -8.54 18.77
C MET A 223 8.48 -9.23 19.32
N SER A 224 7.92 -8.70 20.38
CA SER A 224 6.65 -9.17 20.95
C SER A 224 5.75 -8.02 21.39
N GLY A 225 4.47 -8.34 21.64
CA GLY A 225 3.48 -7.39 22.13
C GLY A 225 2.57 -6.80 21.05
N TYR A 226 2.53 -7.41 19.87
CA TYR A 226 1.56 -7.08 18.81
C TYR A 226 0.52 -8.22 18.70
N ASN A 227 -0.54 -7.98 17.92
CA ASN A 227 -1.56 -8.97 17.63
C ASN A 227 -1.36 -9.53 16.20
N ASP A 228 -1.29 -10.84 16.05
CA ASP A 228 -1.16 -11.54 14.76
C ASP A 228 -2.47 -12.18 14.27
N ALA A 229 -3.56 -11.93 14.97
CA ALA A 229 -4.87 -12.41 14.58
C ALA A 229 -5.28 -11.95 13.18
N LYS A 230 -6.16 -12.72 12.55
CA LYS A 230 -6.69 -12.35 11.23
C LYS A 230 -7.47 -11.04 11.30
N GLY A 231 -7.16 -10.16 10.38
CA GLY A 231 -7.85 -8.89 10.21
C GLY A 231 -9.04 -8.98 9.27
N ARG A 232 -9.99 -8.10 9.52
CA ARG A 232 -11.09 -7.77 8.61
C ARG A 232 -11.13 -6.27 8.39
N PHE A 233 -11.04 -5.87 7.14
CA PHE A 233 -11.23 -4.50 6.70
C PHE A 233 -12.69 -4.27 6.30
N ASN A 234 -13.28 -3.18 6.77
CA ASN A 234 -14.59 -2.71 6.34
C ASN A 234 -14.47 -1.22 5.99
N GLN A 235 -14.44 -0.92 4.71
CA GLN A 235 -14.38 0.46 4.24
C GLN A 235 -15.56 1.24 4.80
N SER A 236 -15.31 2.27 5.58
CA SER A 236 -16.35 3.11 6.20
C SER A 236 -16.66 4.34 5.38
N LYS A 237 -15.66 4.91 4.73
CA LYS A 237 -15.76 6.15 3.96
C LYS A 237 -15.57 5.84 2.47
N ILE A 238 -16.48 6.31 1.64
CA ILE A 238 -16.29 6.34 0.19
C ILE A 238 -15.42 7.54 -0.15
N ASN A 239 -15.58 8.64 0.58
CA ASN A 239 -14.93 9.93 0.41
C ASN A 239 -14.29 10.40 1.70
N GLY A 240 -13.18 11.07 1.61
CA GLY A 240 -12.55 11.77 2.72
C GLY A 240 -11.04 11.70 2.66
N THR A 241 -10.43 12.73 3.20
CA THR A 241 -9.00 12.71 3.50
C THR A 241 -8.70 11.47 4.31
N TRP A 242 -7.84 10.63 3.77
CA TRP A 242 -7.20 9.60 4.57
C TRP A 242 -6.43 10.29 5.68
N GLU A 243 -6.91 10.17 6.87
CA GLU A 243 -6.02 10.37 7.97
C GLU A 243 -5.10 9.16 8.00
N VAL A 244 -3.95 9.30 7.39
CA VAL A 244 -2.83 8.38 7.55
C VAL A 244 -2.68 8.19 9.05
N LEU A 245 -2.82 6.96 9.54
CA LEU A 245 -2.74 6.55 10.94
C LEU A 245 -4.09 6.17 11.59
N ASP A 246 -5.15 5.99 10.84
CA ASP A 246 -6.38 5.42 11.37
C ASP A 246 -6.41 3.90 11.12
N CYS A 247 -6.80 3.13 12.12
CA CYS A 247 -7.09 1.69 12.00
C CYS A 247 -8.58 1.38 12.29
N SER A 248 -9.45 2.39 12.33
CA SER A 248 -10.87 2.25 12.70
C SER A 248 -11.67 1.38 11.74
N GLU A 249 -11.21 1.22 10.50
CA GLU A 249 -11.83 0.34 9.51
C GLU A 249 -11.42 -1.13 9.67
N TRP A 250 -10.47 -1.42 10.56
CA TRP A 250 -9.97 -2.76 10.83
C TRP A 250 -10.53 -3.35 12.11
N THR A 251 -10.80 -4.65 12.07
CA THR A 251 -11.18 -5.46 13.22
C THR A 251 -10.32 -6.71 13.22
N LEU A 252 -9.70 -7.02 14.35
CA LEU A 252 -8.97 -8.27 14.56
C LEU A 252 -9.92 -9.36 15.06
N SER A 253 -9.62 -10.62 14.76
CA SER A 253 -10.46 -11.75 15.15
C SER A 253 -10.38 -12.10 16.64
N ASP A 254 -9.36 -11.59 17.34
CA ASP A 254 -9.24 -11.63 18.80
C ASP A 254 -8.49 -10.39 19.29
N ASP A 255 -8.40 -10.22 20.62
CA ASP A 255 -7.79 -9.08 21.29
C ASP A 255 -6.47 -9.45 22.01
N SER A 256 -5.82 -10.57 21.62
CA SER A 256 -4.55 -10.98 22.20
C SER A 256 -3.38 -10.21 21.59
N TYR A 257 -2.56 -9.58 22.41
CA TYR A 257 -1.36 -8.83 22.03
C TYR A 257 -0.11 -9.51 22.61
N ASP A 258 0.02 -10.81 22.38
CA ASP A 258 1.12 -11.66 22.88
C ASP A 258 1.92 -12.35 21.77
N ALA A 259 1.64 -12.01 20.52
CA ALA A 259 2.39 -12.54 19.39
C ALA A 259 3.87 -12.17 19.43
N GLU A 260 4.72 -13.11 19.00
CA GLU A 260 6.15 -12.96 18.86
C GLU A 260 6.56 -13.08 17.39
N LEU A 261 7.42 -12.19 16.94
CA LEU A 261 7.99 -12.17 15.61
C LEU A 261 9.51 -12.30 15.69
N VAL A 262 10.06 -13.34 15.08
CA VAL A 262 11.49 -13.50 14.90
C VAL A 262 11.96 -12.61 13.76
N LEU A 263 12.85 -11.67 14.06
CA LEU A 263 13.39 -10.70 13.10
C LEU A 263 14.74 -11.13 12.53
N ILE A 264 15.54 -11.85 13.35
CA ILE A 264 16.82 -12.47 12.99
C ILE A 264 16.83 -13.86 13.60
N ASP A 265 16.97 -14.86 12.75
CA ASP A 265 17.15 -16.27 13.08
C ASP A 265 18.49 -16.84 12.58
N GLU A 266 19.12 -16.15 11.61
CA GLU A 266 20.47 -16.41 11.14
C GLU A 266 21.39 -15.28 11.57
N SER A 267 22.62 -15.63 12.04
CA SER A 267 23.52 -14.63 12.62
C SER A 267 23.85 -13.48 11.65
N THR A 268 23.91 -12.30 12.20
CA THR A 268 24.21 -11.06 11.46
C THR A 268 25.33 -10.28 12.13
N VAL A 269 26.42 -10.06 11.41
CA VAL A 269 27.59 -9.32 11.93
C VAL A 269 27.55 -7.86 11.52
N LEU A 270 27.63 -6.98 12.52
CA LEU A 270 27.83 -5.53 12.35
C LEU A 270 29.24 -5.15 12.81
N ASN A 271 29.97 -4.44 11.95
CA ASN A 271 31.34 -4.01 12.19
C ASN A 271 31.56 -2.57 11.64
N LYS A 272 32.81 -2.12 11.55
CA LYS A 272 33.12 -0.78 11.03
C LYS A 272 32.69 -0.56 9.57
N ASP A 273 32.77 -1.61 8.74
CA ASP A 273 32.47 -1.53 7.30
C ASP A 273 30.97 -1.74 7.01
N ASN A 274 30.27 -2.34 7.97
CA ASN A 274 28.83 -2.62 7.91
C ASN A 274 28.21 -2.30 9.27
N SER A 275 28.02 -1.02 9.56
CA SER A 275 27.56 -0.54 10.87
C SER A 275 26.04 -0.59 11.07
N SER A 276 25.28 -0.87 10.03
CA SER A 276 23.82 -1.08 10.09
C SER A 276 23.36 -2.08 9.04
N LYS A 277 22.23 -2.73 9.32
CA LYS A 277 21.54 -3.62 8.37
C LYS A 277 20.04 -3.42 8.46
N THR A 278 19.42 -3.15 7.31
CA THR A 278 17.97 -3.23 7.17
C THR A 278 17.57 -4.69 7.10
N LEU A 279 16.65 -5.10 7.96
CA LEU A 279 16.08 -6.44 8.00
C LEU A 279 14.90 -6.55 7.02
N ASN A 280 14.25 -7.71 7.03
CA ASN A 280 13.04 -7.92 6.26
C ASN A 280 11.96 -6.86 6.59
N SER A 281 11.15 -6.54 5.60
CA SER A 281 9.94 -5.76 5.78
C SER A 281 8.72 -6.67 5.97
N TYR A 282 7.72 -6.15 6.66
CA TYR A 282 6.49 -6.86 6.98
C TYR A 282 5.29 -6.04 6.56
N ILE A 283 4.28 -6.70 6.02
CA ILE A 283 2.93 -6.16 5.82
C ILE A 283 2.08 -6.61 7.00
N MET A 284 1.56 -5.65 7.73
CA MET A 284 0.86 -5.87 8.99
C MET A 284 -0.60 -5.43 8.87
N VAL A 285 -1.48 -6.19 9.50
CA VAL A 285 -2.86 -5.74 9.72
C VAL A 285 -2.83 -4.49 10.59
N PRO A 286 -3.42 -3.38 10.16
CA PRO A 286 -3.47 -2.15 10.95
C PRO A 286 -4.05 -2.35 12.33
N GLN A 287 -3.35 -1.85 13.36
CA GLN A 287 -3.70 -2.05 14.75
C GLN A 287 -3.11 -0.99 15.68
N ASN A 288 -3.79 -0.78 16.82
CA ASN A 288 -3.30 0.07 17.90
C ASN A 288 -2.72 -0.82 19.02
N ILE A 289 -1.42 -0.73 19.22
CA ILE A 289 -0.67 -1.51 20.21
C ILE A 289 -0.51 -0.66 21.46
N ALA A 290 -1.53 -0.68 22.31
CA ALA A 290 -1.65 0.22 23.48
C ALA A 290 -0.53 0.04 24.52
N ASN A 291 0.00 -1.20 24.67
CA ASN A 291 1.00 -1.54 25.68
C ASN A 291 2.44 -1.41 25.18
N GLY A 292 2.64 -0.92 23.94
CA GLY A 292 3.94 -0.83 23.29
C GLY A 292 4.52 -2.17 22.89
N LEU A 293 5.77 -2.16 22.41
CA LEU A 293 6.48 -3.33 21.88
C LEU A 293 7.68 -3.67 22.72
N THR A 294 8.00 -4.94 22.86
CA THR A 294 9.21 -5.45 23.51
C THR A 294 10.11 -6.10 22.46
N PHE A 295 11.40 -5.77 22.50
CA PHE A 295 12.43 -6.39 21.69
C PHE A 295 13.38 -7.16 22.57
N THR A 296 13.74 -8.39 22.18
CA THR A 296 14.70 -9.24 22.89
C THR A 296 15.78 -9.66 21.91
N VAL A 297 17.06 -9.50 22.31
CA VAL A 297 18.21 -9.76 21.45
C VAL A 297 19.26 -10.59 22.17
N ASP A 298 19.84 -11.56 21.44
CA ASP A 298 21.05 -12.28 21.81
C ASP A 298 22.17 -11.85 20.87
N TYR A 299 23.34 -11.50 21.43
CA TYR A 299 24.47 -11.09 20.61
C TYR A 299 25.81 -11.42 21.28
N ILE A 300 26.86 -11.48 20.45
CA ILE A 300 28.26 -11.62 20.85
C ILE A 300 28.96 -10.32 20.50
N LEU A 301 29.54 -9.68 21.50
CA LEU A 301 30.43 -8.51 21.33
C LEU A 301 31.87 -9.01 21.21
N THR A 302 32.57 -8.56 20.17
CA THR A 302 34.01 -8.75 20.01
C THR A 302 34.69 -7.41 20.20
N TYR A 303 35.50 -7.33 21.20
CA TYR A 303 36.29 -6.11 21.55
C TYR A 303 37.44 -5.90 20.56
N ALA A 304 38.02 -4.70 20.61
CA ALA A 304 39.15 -4.34 19.74
C ALA A 304 40.43 -5.19 19.96
N ASP A 305 40.58 -5.80 21.15
CA ASP A 305 41.66 -6.73 21.47
C ASP A 305 41.41 -8.17 21.05
N GLY A 306 40.23 -8.43 20.44
CA GLY A 306 39.79 -9.74 19.97
C GLY A 306 39.12 -10.61 21.05
N THR A 307 38.97 -10.13 22.28
CA THR A 307 38.19 -10.83 23.30
C THR A 307 36.70 -10.74 22.99
N THR A 308 35.93 -11.71 23.47
CA THR A 308 34.49 -11.79 23.20
C THR A 308 33.67 -11.87 24.48
N GLU A 309 32.49 -11.28 24.46
CA GLU A 309 31.50 -11.38 25.52
C GLU A 309 30.13 -11.71 24.91
N THR A 310 29.41 -12.63 25.54
CA THR A 310 28.07 -13.06 25.06
C THR A 310 26.98 -12.47 25.93
N PHE A 311 26.00 -11.87 25.29
CA PHE A 311 24.82 -11.28 25.92
C PHE A 311 23.60 -12.03 25.44
N THR A 312 22.79 -12.55 26.37
CA THR A 312 21.55 -13.27 26.09
C THR A 312 20.37 -12.57 26.71
N GLU A 313 19.21 -12.68 26.05
CA GLU A 313 17.93 -12.15 26.52
C GLU A 313 17.96 -10.66 26.91
N GLN A 314 18.81 -9.88 26.23
CA GLN A 314 18.81 -8.43 26.44
C GLN A 314 17.50 -7.85 25.90
N SER A 315 16.80 -7.11 26.76
CA SER A 315 15.45 -6.65 26.44
C SER A 315 15.30 -5.13 26.51
N ALA A 316 14.61 -4.58 25.52
CA ALA A 316 14.24 -3.16 25.49
C ALA A 316 12.75 -3.04 25.13
N LYS A 317 12.05 -2.12 25.81
CA LYS A 317 10.62 -1.90 25.61
C LYS A 317 10.32 -0.47 25.16
N ILE A 318 9.56 -0.34 24.07
CA ILE A 318 8.84 0.88 23.75
C ILE A 318 7.56 0.86 24.60
N LYS A 319 7.48 1.74 25.60
CA LYS A 319 6.35 1.80 26.54
C LYS A 319 5.16 2.56 25.97
N GLU A 320 5.40 3.47 25.06
CA GLU A 320 4.38 4.27 24.42
C GLU A 320 3.54 3.40 23.48
N ALA A 321 2.26 3.69 23.38
CA ALA A 321 1.38 3.07 22.40
C ALA A 321 1.94 3.22 20.98
N GLN A 322 1.87 2.15 20.20
CA GLN A 322 2.30 2.12 18.82
C GLN A 322 1.05 2.02 17.93
N LEU A 323 1.01 2.80 16.89
CA LEU A 323 -0.05 2.74 15.90
C LEU A 323 0.54 2.30 14.55
N TRP A 324 0.12 1.16 14.07
CA TRP A 324 0.30 0.72 12.70
C TRP A 324 -1.01 1.01 11.96
N GLY A 325 -1.11 2.20 11.40
CA GLY A 325 -2.33 2.66 10.74
C GLY A 325 -2.42 2.20 9.28
N THR A 326 -3.58 2.34 8.70
CA THR A 326 -3.83 2.17 7.27
C THR A 326 -2.88 3.06 6.48
N ASP A 327 -2.26 2.55 5.41
CA ASP A 327 -1.26 3.22 4.56
C ASP A 327 -0.05 3.79 5.33
N SER A 328 0.27 3.21 6.50
CA SER A 328 1.41 3.65 7.29
C SER A 328 2.69 2.90 6.92
N HIS A 329 3.83 3.59 7.09
CA HIS A 329 5.16 2.99 7.01
C HIS A 329 5.94 3.35 8.28
N THR A 330 6.22 2.35 9.10
CA THR A 330 6.98 2.52 10.34
C THR A 330 8.33 1.81 10.22
N THR A 331 9.41 2.51 10.57
CA THR A 331 10.75 1.92 10.67
C THR A 331 11.22 1.96 12.12
N TYR A 332 11.51 0.79 12.68
CA TYR A 332 12.16 0.65 13.99
C TYR A 332 13.67 0.52 13.81
N ARG A 333 14.41 1.37 14.52
CA ARG A 333 15.86 1.35 14.55
C ARG A 333 16.34 0.88 15.90
N LEU A 334 17.04 -0.25 15.90
CA LEU A 334 17.49 -0.96 17.08
C LEU A 334 19.00 -0.81 17.18
N THR A 335 19.48 -0.05 18.16
CA THR A 335 20.92 0.08 18.43
C THR A 335 21.32 -0.99 19.42
N ILE A 336 22.24 -1.89 19.03
CA ILE A 336 22.68 -3.03 19.80
C ILE A 336 24.09 -2.76 20.36
N GLY A 337 24.31 -3.11 21.63
CA GLY A 337 25.64 -3.07 22.30
C GLY A 337 26.06 -1.68 22.76
N GLY A 338 25.17 -0.69 22.77
CA GLY A 338 25.47 0.68 23.18
C GLY A 338 25.17 0.97 24.65
#